data_2b7cb9d9e5a8a748383d820c590d54c2
#
_entry.id   2b7cb9d9e5a8a748383d820c590d54c2
#
_cell.length_a   1.000
_cell.length_b   1.000
_cell.length_c   1.000
_cell.angle_alpha   90.00
_cell.angle_beta   90.00
_cell.angle_gamma   90.00
#
_symmetry.space_group_name_H-M   'P 1'
#
loop_
_entity.id
_entity.type
_entity.pdbx_description
1 polymer ?
#
loop_
_entity_poly.entity_id
_entity_poly.type
_entity_poly.pdbx_seq_one_letter_code
_entity_poly.pdbx_strand_id
1 'polypeptide(L)'
;ESVALTMVLKQKGYPIEKTTIAEEYLIYNRDNYASGYVGDPSTYGGVGIYPPGLVNTANRFLKQRYQQHTAYDVSKLSLEELFPYVAAGNPVLLWLTSDLEDPYFSSQSVEYGGDSYRWYWNEHCVVLGGYNLEKQSVTLFDPLKGKVEESLERVEEIYDQTGKYAMTVY
;
A
#
# COMPACT_ATOMS: atom_id res chain seq x y z
N GLU A 1 -3.35 -0.12 5.62
CA GLU A 1 -2.14 0.42 4.99
C GLU A 1 -0.98 0.58 6.01
N SER A 2 -1.23 1.12 7.21
CA SER A 2 -0.19 1.33 8.22
C SER A 2 0.51 0.03 8.66
N VAL A 3 -0.21 -1.08 8.75
CA VAL A 3 0.35 -2.40 9.07
C VAL A 3 1.18 -2.92 7.90
N ALA A 4 0.72 -2.80 6.66
CA ALA A 4 1.49 -3.18 5.48
C ALA A 4 2.79 -2.37 5.38
N LEU A 5 2.75 -1.06 5.64
CA LEU A 5 3.95 -0.23 5.74
C LEU A 5 4.90 -0.71 6.85
N THR A 6 4.37 -1.05 8.02
CA THR A 6 5.18 -1.61 9.12
C THR A 6 5.89 -2.91 8.71
N MET A 7 5.23 -3.78 7.94
CA MET A 7 5.85 -5.02 7.44
C MET A 7 7.05 -4.73 6.54
N VAL A 8 6.93 -3.77 5.62
CA VAL A 8 8.04 -3.34 4.75
C VAL A 8 9.17 -2.70 5.56
N LEU A 9 8.87 -1.83 6.50
CA LEU A 9 9.88 -1.21 7.36
C LEU A 9 10.61 -2.25 8.23
N LYS A 10 9.92 -3.25 8.77
CA LYS A 10 10.56 -4.37 9.48
C LYS A 10 11.49 -5.19 8.57
N GLN A 11 11.07 -5.46 7.35
CA GLN A 11 11.91 -6.15 6.36
C GLN A 11 13.18 -5.34 6.04
N LYS A 12 13.10 -4.00 6.06
CA LYS A 12 14.25 -3.10 5.92
C LYS A 12 15.12 -3.00 7.19
N GLY A 13 14.79 -3.72 8.25
CA GLY A 13 15.56 -3.78 9.49
C GLY A 13 15.23 -2.70 10.52
N TYR A 14 14.15 -1.95 10.35
CA TYR A 14 13.74 -0.97 11.34
C TYR A 14 13.05 -1.63 12.55
N PRO A 15 13.51 -1.35 13.79
CA PRO A 15 12.85 -1.83 15.00
C PRO A 15 11.57 -1.01 15.25
N ILE A 16 10.43 -1.53 14.83
CA ILE A 16 9.15 -0.85 14.88
C ILE A 16 8.04 -1.82 15.33
N GLU A 17 7.16 -1.38 16.20
CA GLU A 17 5.99 -2.15 16.61
C GLU A 17 4.84 -2.02 15.59
N LYS A 18 3.89 -2.96 15.65
CA LYS A 18 2.78 -3.05 14.69
C LYS A 18 1.96 -1.75 14.60
N THR A 19 1.79 -1.06 15.72
CA THR A 19 0.93 0.13 15.84
C THR A 19 1.68 1.45 15.70
N THR A 20 3.01 1.43 15.74
CA THR A 20 3.83 2.67 15.78
C THR A 20 3.52 3.64 14.64
N ILE A 21 3.35 3.13 13.41
CA ILE A 21 3.02 4.02 12.28
C ILE A 21 1.66 4.68 12.48
N ALA A 22 0.64 3.91 12.88
CA ALA A 22 -0.70 4.42 13.09
C ALA A 22 -0.76 5.43 14.24
N GLU A 23 -0.05 5.18 15.34
CA GLU A 23 -0.11 5.99 16.56
C GLU A 23 0.77 7.24 16.53
N GLU A 24 1.96 7.16 15.91
CA GLU A 24 2.97 8.22 16.03
C GLU A 24 3.22 8.99 14.72
N TYR A 25 3.03 8.36 13.57
CA TYR A 25 3.52 8.90 12.29
C TYR A 25 2.44 9.15 11.25
N LEU A 26 1.30 8.48 11.36
CA LEU A 26 0.23 8.58 10.37
C LEU A 26 -0.19 10.05 10.19
N ILE A 27 -0.17 10.49 8.94
CA ILE A 27 -0.65 11.82 8.58
C ILE A 27 -2.15 11.71 8.37
N TYR A 28 -2.92 12.52 9.06
CA TYR A 28 -4.37 12.55 8.98
C TYR A 28 -4.85 13.67 8.07
N ASN A 29 -5.93 13.42 7.38
CA ASN A 29 -6.72 14.44 6.70
C ASN A 29 -8.20 14.19 6.99
N ARG A 30 -8.99 15.27 7.02
CA ARG A 30 -10.40 15.18 7.33
C ARG A 30 -11.20 14.49 6.22
N ASP A 31 -10.92 14.85 4.96
CA ASP A 31 -11.78 14.56 3.82
C ASP A 31 -11.01 14.01 2.61
N ASN A 32 -9.67 14.09 2.59
CA ASN A 32 -8.85 13.72 1.43
C ASN A 32 -7.89 12.56 1.75
N TYR A 33 -8.32 11.35 1.42
CA TYR A 33 -7.58 10.11 1.62
C TYR A 33 -6.34 9.95 0.71
N ALA A 34 -6.16 10.82 -0.30
CA ALA A 34 -4.93 10.84 -1.07
C ALA A 34 -3.81 11.63 -0.38
N SER A 35 -4.13 12.58 0.50
CA SER A 35 -3.14 13.40 1.21
C SER A 35 -2.90 12.98 2.66
N GLY A 36 -3.79 12.17 3.23
CA GLY A 36 -3.68 11.66 4.60
C GLY A 36 -4.79 10.67 4.93
N TYR A 37 -4.66 9.98 6.06
CA TYR A 37 -5.63 9.01 6.54
C TYR A 37 -6.94 9.70 6.93
N VAL A 38 -8.05 9.17 6.44
CA VAL A 38 -9.40 9.65 6.78
C VAL A 38 -10.04 8.71 7.79
N GLY A 39 -10.56 9.26 8.87
CA GLY A 39 -11.18 8.51 9.97
C GLY A 39 -10.19 8.09 11.06
N ASP A 40 -10.55 7.09 11.83
CA ASP A 40 -9.75 6.53 12.94
C ASP A 40 -9.36 5.08 12.63
N PRO A 41 -8.07 4.78 12.45
CA PRO A 41 -7.60 3.44 12.08
C PRO A 41 -7.82 2.38 13.17
N SER A 42 -8.15 2.79 14.40
CA SER A 42 -8.45 1.89 15.52
C SER A 42 -9.92 1.49 15.60
N THR A 43 -10.78 2.02 14.75
CA THR A 43 -12.23 1.81 14.77
C THR A 43 -12.76 1.37 13.40
N TYR A 44 -14.03 0.94 13.37
CA TYR A 44 -14.74 0.68 12.12
C TYR A 44 -15.08 1.95 11.32
N GLY A 45 -14.80 3.14 11.88
CA GLY A 45 -14.95 4.43 11.18
C GLY A 45 -13.71 4.87 10.41
N GLY A 46 -12.67 4.03 10.37
CA GLY A 46 -11.51 4.26 9.51
C GLY A 46 -11.89 4.08 8.04
N VAL A 47 -11.51 5.04 7.20
CA VAL A 47 -11.66 4.94 5.73
C VAL A 47 -10.36 4.40 5.16
N GLY A 48 -9.27 5.18 5.20
CA GLY A 48 -7.97 4.76 4.73
C GLY A 48 -7.11 5.90 4.18
N ILE A 49 -6.03 5.53 3.51
CA ILE A 49 -5.05 6.44 2.93
C ILE A 49 -4.49 5.85 1.62
N TYR A 50 -4.35 6.66 0.59
CA TYR A 50 -3.72 6.26 -0.67
C TYR A 50 -2.21 6.56 -0.71
N PRO A 51 -1.48 6.07 -1.75
CA PRO A 51 -0.01 6.14 -1.82
C PRO A 51 0.58 7.50 -1.50
N PRO A 52 0.13 8.64 -2.04
CA PRO A 52 0.80 9.92 -1.75
C PRO A 52 0.83 10.27 -0.25
N GLY A 53 -0.28 10.04 0.45
CA GLY A 53 -0.37 10.27 1.90
C GLY A 53 0.47 9.28 2.71
N LEU A 54 0.48 8.00 2.31
CA LEU A 54 1.25 6.97 2.99
C LEU A 54 2.76 7.13 2.74
N VAL A 55 3.18 7.57 1.55
CA VAL A 55 4.57 7.94 1.24
C VAL A 55 5.04 9.09 2.14
N ASN A 56 4.21 10.12 2.32
CA ASN A 56 4.53 11.22 3.23
C ASN A 56 4.64 10.74 4.69
N THR A 57 3.76 9.84 5.12
CA THR A 57 3.81 9.17 6.43
C THR A 57 5.11 8.39 6.60
N ALA A 58 5.47 7.55 5.63
CA ALA A 58 6.70 6.76 5.65
C ALA A 58 7.95 7.66 5.69
N ASN A 59 8.00 8.68 4.85
CA ASN A 59 9.13 9.62 4.81
C ASN A 59 9.26 10.46 6.09
N ARG A 60 8.15 10.77 6.76
CA ARG A 60 8.17 11.40 8.10
C ARG A 60 8.86 10.49 9.11
N PHE A 61 8.51 9.20 9.15
CA PHE A 61 9.16 8.21 10.01
C PHE A 61 10.65 8.08 9.69
N LEU A 62 11.00 7.88 8.41
CA LEU A 62 12.37 7.66 7.96
C LEU A 62 13.28 8.85 8.27
N LYS A 63 12.82 10.08 8.01
CA LYS A 63 13.56 11.31 8.32
C LYS A 63 13.83 11.50 9.80
N GLN A 64 12.86 11.21 10.64
CA GLN A 64 12.99 11.46 12.07
C GLN A 64 13.91 10.45 12.77
N ARG A 65 14.02 9.24 12.23
CA ARG A 65 14.73 8.16 12.93
C ARG A 65 16.01 7.69 12.24
N TYR A 66 16.03 7.53 10.93
CA TYR A 66 17.06 6.69 10.31
C TYR A 66 17.75 7.26 9.07
N GLN A 67 17.09 7.99 8.22
CA GLN A 67 17.62 8.68 7.03
C GLN A 67 18.34 7.78 5.99
N GLN A 68 18.17 6.45 6.03
CA GLN A 68 18.86 5.52 5.13
C GLN A 68 18.05 5.14 3.91
N HIS A 69 16.73 5.22 4.00
CA HIS A 69 15.79 4.86 2.93
C HIS A 69 14.82 6.00 2.67
N THR A 70 14.20 5.96 1.52
CA THR A 70 13.15 6.89 1.11
C THR A 70 11.96 6.10 0.57
N ALA A 71 10.76 6.55 0.88
CA ALA A 71 9.54 5.99 0.31
C ALA A 71 9.17 6.73 -0.98
N TYR A 72 8.70 5.99 -1.97
CA TYR A 72 8.32 6.50 -3.28
C TYR A 72 6.94 5.99 -3.68
N ASP A 73 6.14 6.88 -4.25
CA ASP A 73 4.94 6.53 -4.98
C ASP A 73 5.35 5.98 -6.35
N VAL A 74 5.00 4.72 -6.61
CA VAL A 74 5.25 4.02 -7.87
C VAL A 74 3.94 3.61 -8.53
N SER A 75 2.87 4.31 -8.20
CA SER A 75 1.55 4.14 -8.83
C SER A 75 1.61 4.34 -10.34
N LYS A 76 0.61 3.77 -11.04
CA LYS A 76 0.47 3.78 -12.51
C LYS A 76 1.45 2.89 -13.28
N LEU A 77 2.50 2.36 -12.65
CA LEU A 77 3.28 1.28 -13.24
C LEU A 77 2.41 0.01 -13.36
N SER A 78 2.62 -0.79 -14.37
CA SER A 78 2.00 -2.13 -14.48
C SER A 78 2.55 -3.05 -13.38
N LEU A 79 1.85 -4.13 -13.09
CA LEU A 79 2.31 -5.10 -12.08
C LEU A 79 3.69 -5.67 -12.44
N GLU A 80 3.96 -5.95 -13.72
CA GLU A 80 5.25 -6.42 -14.20
C GLU A 80 6.38 -5.39 -14.04
N GLU A 81 6.09 -4.09 -14.22
CA GLU A 81 7.05 -3.01 -14.00
C GLU A 81 7.44 -2.86 -12.52
N LEU A 82 6.69 -3.45 -11.59
CA LEU A 82 7.02 -3.49 -10.16
C LEU A 82 7.98 -4.64 -9.80
N PHE A 83 8.10 -5.68 -10.62
CA PHE A 83 8.94 -6.85 -10.32
C PHE A 83 10.44 -6.52 -10.13
N PRO A 84 11.05 -5.58 -10.87
CA PRO A 84 12.43 -5.18 -10.61
C PRO A 84 12.67 -4.65 -9.18
N TYR A 85 11.72 -3.94 -8.58
CA TYR A 85 11.82 -3.51 -7.19
C TYR A 85 11.86 -4.72 -6.25
N VAL A 86 10.94 -5.66 -6.44
CA VAL A 86 10.87 -6.89 -5.64
C VAL A 86 12.13 -7.73 -5.80
N ALA A 87 12.63 -7.90 -7.03
CA ALA A 87 13.86 -8.62 -7.32
C ALA A 87 15.10 -7.98 -6.67
N ALA A 88 15.10 -6.65 -6.52
CA ALA A 88 16.14 -5.91 -5.82
C ALA A 88 16.01 -5.93 -4.27
N GLY A 89 15.04 -6.67 -3.72
CA GLY A 89 14.78 -6.75 -2.28
C GLY A 89 13.98 -5.58 -1.72
N ASN A 90 13.26 -4.87 -2.58
CA ASN A 90 12.38 -3.76 -2.20
C ASN A 90 10.91 -4.17 -2.40
N PRO A 91 10.23 -4.68 -1.37
CA PRO A 91 8.82 -5.03 -1.46
C PRO A 91 7.97 -3.82 -1.82
N VAL A 92 6.85 -4.07 -2.51
CA VAL A 92 5.94 -3.04 -2.98
C VAL A 92 4.59 -3.19 -2.29
N LEU A 93 4.09 -2.12 -1.66
CA LEU A 93 2.71 -2.09 -1.19
C LEU A 93 1.79 -1.91 -2.39
N LEU A 94 0.74 -2.71 -2.45
CA LEU A 94 -0.32 -2.66 -3.46
C LEU A 94 -1.66 -2.38 -2.79
N TRP A 95 -2.44 -1.50 -3.38
CA TRP A 95 -3.85 -1.29 -3.04
C TRP A 95 -4.71 -2.17 -3.92
N LEU A 96 -5.15 -3.27 -3.35
CA LEU A 96 -6.03 -4.25 -3.98
C LEU A 96 -7.41 -4.23 -3.31
N THR A 97 -8.13 -5.31 -3.43
CA THR A 97 -9.39 -5.53 -2.73
C THR A 97 -9.30 -6.74 -1.80
N SER A 98 -10.15 -6.78 -0.78
CA SER A 98 -10.30 -7.96 0.07
C SER A 98 -10.67 -9.18 -0.77
N ASP A 99 -9.95 -10.29 -0.55
CA ASP A 99 -10.13 -11.57 -1.26
C ASP A 99 -10.02 -11.48 -2.79
N LEU A 100 -9.41 -10.42 -3.31
CA LEU A 100 -9.31 -10.12 -4.75
C LEU A 100 -10.68 -10.09 -5.45
N GLU A 101 -11.74 -9.69 -4.75
CA GLU A 101 -13.03 -9.44 -5.34
C GLU A 101 -13.02 -8.18 -6.20
N ASP A 102 -13.98 -8.04 -7.12
CA ASP A 102 -14.08 -6.82 -7.93
C ASP A 102 -14.28 -5.58 -7.06
N PRO A 103 -13.69 -4.43 -7.40
CA PRO A 103 -13.75 -3.24 -6.56
C PRO A 103 -15.16 -2.65 -6.47
N TYR A 104 -15.61 -2.39 -5.26
CA TYR A 104 -16.88 -1.73 -4.98
C TYR A 104 -16.67 -0.23 -4.78
N PHE A 105 -16.74 0.52 -5.86
CA PHE A 105 -16.42 1.94 -5.88
C PHE A 105 -17.44 2.83 -5.16
N SER A 106 -16.93 3.80 -4.41
CA SER A 106 -17.67 4.97 -3.92
C SER A 106 -18.10 5.85 -5.10
N SER A 107 -19.15 6.65 -4.90
CA SER A 107 -19.51 7.74 -5.82
C SER A 107 -18.61 8.97 -5.68
N GLN A 108 -17.76 9.01 -4.64
CA GLN A 108 -16.90 10.16 -4.32
C GLN A 108 -15.48 9.94 -4.81
N SER A 109 -14.87 11.02 -5.26
CA SER A 109 -13.43 11.10 -5.55
C SER A 109 -12.83 12.36 -4.92
N VAL A 110 -11.53 12.35 -4.75
CA VAL A 110 -10.74 13.51 -4.26
C VAL A 110 -9.64 13.81 -5.26
N GLU A 111 -9.27 15.08 -5.34
CA GLU A 111 -8.16 15.53 -6.19
C GLU A 111 -6.91 15.78 -5.32
N TYR A 112 -5.76 15.31 -5.80
CA TYR A 112 -4.47 15.56 -5.17
C TYR A 112 -3.32 15.47 -6.19
N GLY A 113 -2.44 16.46 -6.20
CA GLY A 113 -1.25 16.46 -7.09
C GLY A 113 -1.58 16.50 -8.59
N GLY A 114 -2.82 16.84 -8.98
CA GLY A 114 -3.29 16.83 -10.37
C GLY A 114 -3.91 15.50 -10.79
N ASP A 115 -3.98 14.52 -9.91
CA ASP A 115 -4.64 13.22 -10.13
C ASP A 115 -5.93 13.12 -9.33
N SER A 116 -6.91 12.35 -9.87
CA SER A 116 -8.17 12.03 -9.22
C SER A 116 -8.09 10.65 -8.57
N TYR A 117 -8.51 10.56 -7.31
CA TYR A 117 -8.51 9.34 -6.52
C TYR A 117 -9.94 8.98 -6.15
N ARG A 118 -10.39 7.78 -6.55
CA ARG A 118 -11.72 7.27 -6.24
C ARG A 118 -11.63 6.16 -5.20
N TRP A 119 -12.37 6.29 -4.09
CA TRP A 119 -12.40 5.26 -3.05
C TRP A 119 -13.21 4.03 -3.50
N TYR A 120 -12.83 2.86 -2.98
CA TYR A 120 -13.61 1.63 -3.08
C TYR A 120 -13.68 0.96 -1.69
N TRP A 121 -14.88 0.47 -1.36
CA TRP A 121 -15.23 0.08 0.01
C TRP A 121 -14.59 -1.22 0.48
N ASN A 122 -14.21 -2.08 -0.43
CA ASN A 122 -13.48 -3.32 -0.15
C ASN A 122 -11.96 -3.18 -0.34
N GLU A 123 -11.43 -1.96 -0.15
CA GLU A 123 -10.00 -1.69 -0.21
C GLU A 123 -9.21 -2.55 0.78
N HIS A 124 -8.09 -3.06 0.30
CA HIS A 124 -7.17 -3.84 1.11
C HIS A 124 -5.72 -3.67 0.63
N CYS A 125 -4.88 -3.15 1.53
CA CYS A 125 -3.47 -2.93 1.24
C CYS A 125 -2.63 -4.15 1.64
N VAL A 126 -1.89 -4.71 0.69
CA VAL A 126 -1.00 -5.87 0.88
C VAL A 126 0.42 -5.55 0.40
N VAL A 127 1.37 -6.44 0.68
CA VAL A 127 2.77 -6.28 0.25
C VAL A 127 3.12 -7.34 -0.79
N LEU A 128 3.47 -6.91 -2.00
CA LEU A 128 4.07 -7.75 -3.03
C LEU A 128 5.53 -8.01 -2.65
N GLY A 129 5.84 -9.26 -2.28
CA GLY A 129 7.16 -9.65 -1.83
C GLY A 129 7.84 -10.73 -2.69
N GLY A 130 7.16 -11.21 -3.72
CA GLY A 130 7.73 -12.20 -4.65
C GLY A 130 6.86 -12.43 -5.88
N TYR A 131 7.44 -13.06 -6.90
CA TYR A 131 6.73 -13.48 -8.11
C TYR A 131 7.37 -14.74 -8.71
N ASN A 132 6.59 -15.49 -9.46
CA ASN A 132 7.04 -16.66 -10.18
C ASN A 132 6.37 -16.71 -11.57
N LEU A 133 7.12 -16.35 -12.61
CA LEU A 133 6.61 -16.27 -13.98
C LEU A 133 6.31 -17.64 -14.59
N GLU A 134 7.02 -18.69 -14.18
CA GLU A 134 6.75 -20.06 -14.67
C GLU A 134 5.42 -20.59 -14.11
N LYS A 135 5.12 -20.28 -12.86
CA LYS A 135 3.87 -20.68 -12.18
C LYS A 135 2.74 -19.67 -12.38
N GLN A 136 3.01 -18.53 -13.00
CA GLN A 136 2.06 -17.43 -13.14
C GLN A 136 1.45 -17.03 -11.78
N SER A 137 2.32 -16.86 -10.77
CA SER A 137 1.90 -16.52 -9.40
C SER A 137 2.73 -15.39 -8.81
N VAL A 138 2.14 -14.71 -7.83
CA VAL A 138 2.80 -13.72 -6.99
C VAL A 138 2.68 -14.11 -5.52
N THR A 139 3.70 -13.76 -4.73
CA THR A 139 3.67 -13.89 -3.28
C THR A 139 3.26 -12.56 -2.67
N LEU A 140 2.14 -12.56 -1.97
CA LEU A 140 1.65 -11.42 -1.21
C LEU A 140 1.83 -11.68 0.29
N PHE A 141 2.17 -10.64 1.03
CA PHE A 141 2.11 -10.64 2.48
C PHE A 141 0.93 -9.76 2.90
N ASP A 142 -0.11 -10.41 3.35
CA ASP A 142 -1.37 -9.81 3.75
C ASP A 142 -1.36 -9.55 5.26
N PRO A 143 -1.64 -8.32 5.72
CA PRO A 143 -1.70 -7.99 7.15
C PRO A 143 -2.68 -8.83 7.98
N LEU A 144 -3.70 -9.43 7.33
CA LEU A 144 -4.73 -10.23 7.97
C LEU A 144 -4.50 -11.73 7.84
N LYS A 145 -3.96 -12.19 6.69
CA LYS A 145 -3.84 -13.62 6.34
C LYS A 145 -2.39 -14.14 6.42
N GLY A 146 -1.39 -13.25 6.49
CA GLY A 146 0.01 -13.62 6.40
C GLY A 146 0.48 -13.83 4.95
N LYS A 147 1.43 -14.75 4.75
CA LYS A 147 1.94 -15.06 3.41
C LYS A 147 0.92 -15.87 2.61
N VAL A 148 0.57 -15.38 1.42
CA VAL A 148 -0.31 -16.06 0.45
C VAL A 148 0.31 -16.07 -0.95
N GLU A 149 0.01 -17.12 -1.71
CA GLU A 149 0.33 -17.20 -3.13
C GLU A 149 -0.96 -17.01 -3.93
N GLU A 150 -0.94 -16.05 -4.86
CA GLU A 150 -2.10 -15.70 -5.67
C GLU A 150 -1.79 -15.77 -7.16
N SER A 151 -2.84 -15.93 -7.98
CA SER A 151 -2.70 -15.88 -9.44
C SER A 151 -2.19 -14.50 -9.89
N LEU A 152 -1.13 -14.51 -10.71
CA LEU A 152 -0.60 -13.29 -11.33
C LEU A 152 -1.70 -12.54 -12.09
N GLU A 153 -2.45 -13.27 -12.95
CA GLU A 153 -3.53 -12.70 -13.76
C GLU A 153 -4.60 -12.03 -12.89
N ARG A 154 -5.03 -12.69 -11.80
CA ARG A 154 -6.07 -12.12 -10.93
C ARG A 154 -5.58 -10.90 -10.16
N VAL A 155 -4.35 -10.93 -9.66
CA VAL A 155 -3.78 -9.76 -8.97
C VAL A 155 -3.60 -8.60 -9.94
N GLU A 156 -3.13 -8.84 -11.16
CA GLU A 156 -3.00 -7.81 -12.19
C GLU A 156 -4.36 -7.21 -12.56
N GLU A 157 -5.38 -8.05 -12.76
CA GLU A 157 -6.74 -7.61 -13.06
C GLU A 157 -7.29 -6.66 -11.98
N ILE A 158 -7.20 -7.04 -10.70
CA ILE A 158 -7.67 -6.21 -9.60
C ILE A 158 -6.82 -4.94 -9.45
N TYR A 159 -5.51 -5.05 -9.59
CA TYR A 159 -4.59 -3.93 -9.53
C TYR A 159 -4.90 -2.88 -10.61
N ASP A 160 -5.19 -3.32 -11.83
CA ASP A 160 -5.61 -2.47 -12.93
C ASP A 160 -6.96 -1.78 -12.66
N GLN A 161 -7.94 -2.55 -12.19
CA GLN A 161 -9.29 -2.04 -11.87
C GLN A 161 -9.28 -1.03 -10.73
N THR A 162 -8.42 -1.21 -9.73
CA THR A 162 -8.33 -0.30 -8.57
C THR A 162 -7.55 0.98 -8.84
N GLY A 163 -6.86 1.10 -9.98
CA GLY A 163 -6.17 2.32 -10.41
C GLY A 163 -4.66 2.27 -10.32
N LYS A 164 -4.08 1.08 -10.16
CA LYS A 164 -2.61 0.85 -10.11
C LYS A 164 -1.91 1.64 -9.01
N TYR A 165 -2.48 1.62 -7.81
CA TYR A 165 -1.89 2.30 -6.66
C TYR A 165 -0.82 1.44 -6.00
N ALA A 166 0.40 1.99 -5.90
CA ALA A 166 1.55 1.29 -5.34
C ALA A 166 2.57 2.23 -4.71
N MET A 167 3.28 1.74 -3.68
CA MET A 167 4.46 2.42 -3.12
C MET A 167 5.54 1.43 -2.72
N THR A 168 6.78 1.89 -2.66
CA THR A 168 7.93 1.11 -2.17
C THR A 168 8.85 1.96 -1.32
N VAL A 169 9.77 1.29 -0.59
CA VAL A 169 10.81 1.92 0.26
C VAL A 169 12.16 1.35 -0.13
N TYR A 170 13.08 2.20 -0.58
CA TYR A 170 14.48 1.82 -0.91
C TYR A 170 15.47 2.95 -0.72
#